data_1c2a95116a4db26f2f263d72140768d8
#
_entry.id   1c2a95116a4db26f2f263d72140768d8
#
_cell.length_a   1.000
_cell.length_b   1.000
_cell.length_c   1.000
_cell.angle_alpha   90.00
_cell.angle_beta   90.00
_cell.angle_gamma   90.00
#
_symmetry.space_group_name_H-M   'P 1'
#
loop_
_entity.id
_entity.type
_entity.pdbx_description
1 polymer ?
#
loop_
_entity_poly.entity_id
_entity_poly.type
_entity_poly.pdbx_seq_one_letter_code
_entity_poly.pdbx_strand_id
1 'polypeptide(L)'
;MGAGHAHKLYRHAHSPVHALPPHTKLAAVLAFVVVVVSTPREAVWAFGLYAVLLGVVAYTARVPAGFLLRRLLIEIPFVAFAVLMPFVAQGERVEVLGMSLSVNGLWGAWNVLAKGTLGVAASVLLASTTELRALLLGLQRLGLPPLLVQIASFMIRYGDVITDELRRMRIARESRGFEARGVRHWGVLAKTAGALFIRSYERGERVHLAMISRGYAGTMPVIDEVTASRAQWSYAFALPVAALVVCLLGWSL
;
A
#
# COMPACT_ATOMS: atom_id res chain seq x y z
N MET A 1 -6.59 -21.42 14.39
CA MET A 1 -5.99 -21.24 13.05
C MET A 1 -6.55 -19.94 12.46
N GLY A 2 -5.94 -18.81 12.77
CA GLY A 2 -6.34 -17.46 12.32
C GLY A 2 -5.10 -16.63 12.09
N ALA A 3 -4.18 -17.09 11.22
CA ALA A 3 -3.06 -16.28 10.78
C ALA A 3 -3.58 -15.28 9.75
N GLY A 4 -3.59 -14.03 10.17
CA GLY A 4 -4.30 -12.93 9.61
C GLY A 4 -4.07 -12.59 8.16
N HIS A 5 -5.05 -11.93 7.61
CA HIS A 5 -5.08 -11.42 6.25
C HIS A 5 -3.96 -10.38 5.97
N ALA A 6 -3.38 -9.78 7.01
CA ALA A 6 -2.26 -8.83 6.94
C ALA A 6 -0.93 -9.44 6.44
N HIS A 7 -0.72 -10.77 6.61
CA HIS A 7 0.51 -11.45 6.18
C HIS A 7 0.50 -11.93 4.72
N LYS A 8 -0.61 -11.79 3.99
CA LYS A 8 -0.74 -12.34 2.62
C LYS A 8 0.10 -11.61 1.56
N LEU A 9 0.61 -10.43 1.85
CA LEU A 9 1.41 -9.64 0.90
C LEU A 9 2.91 -9.89 1.06
N TYR A 10 3.39 -10.04 2.30
CA TYR A 10 4.80 -10.25 2.58
C TYR A 10 5.25 -11.66 2.16
N ARG A 11 6.41 -11.74 1.52
CA ARG A 11 7.05 -12.99 1.11
C ARG A 11 8.38 -13.14 1.81
N HIS A 12 8.53 -14.21 2.58
CA HIS A 12 9.82 -14.57 3.14
C HIS A 12 10.77 -14.99 2.02
N ALA A 13 11.76 -14.14 1.74
CA ALA A 13 12.84 -14.45 0.80
C ALA A 13 14.15 -13.82 1.30
N HIS A 14 15.25 -14.49 1.09
CA HIS A 14 16.57 -13.99 1.37
C HIS A 14 17.11 -13.27 0.13
N SER A 15 17.03 -11.93 0.10
CA SER A 15 17.59 -11.11 -0.97
C SER A 15 18.20 -9.83 -0.40
N PRO A 16 19.11 -9.17 -1.14
CA PRO A 16 19.69 -7.88 -0.73
C PRO A 16 18.61 -6.83 -0.41
N VAL A 17 17.50 -6.84 -1.16
CA VAL A 17 16.39 -5.91 -0.95
C VAL A 17 15.65 -6.21 0.37
N HIS A 18 15.48 -7.50 0.74
CA HIS A 18 14.85 -7.87 2.01
C HIS A 18 15.70 -7.47 3.20
N ALA A 19 17.02 -7.51 3.09
CA ALA A 19 17.97 -7.17 4.15
C ALA A 19 18.05 -5.66 4.44
N LEU A 20 17.52 -4.80 3.56
CA LEU A 20 17.51 -3.35 3.79
C LEU A 20 16.56 -2.96 4.93
N PRO A 21 16.94 -1.96 5.75
CA PRO A 21 16.08 -1.40 6.79
C PRO A 21 14.76 -0.85 6.22
N PRO A 22 13.63 -1.03 6.92
CA PRO A 22 12.30 -0.61 6.42
C PRO A 22 12.20 0.87 6.08
N HIS A 23 12.80 1.74 6.88
CA HIS A 23 12.77 3.19 6.67
C HIS A 23 13.52 3.63 5.41
N THR A 24 14.64 2.96 5.05
CA THR A 24 15.38 3.28 3.82
C THR A 24 14.60 2.85 2.58
N LYS A 25 13.98 1.66 2.59
CA LYS A 25 13.11 1.19 1.51
C LYS A 25 11.92 2.11 1.31
N LEU A 26 11.27 2.50 2.41
CA LEU A 26 10.11 3.39 2.37
C LEU A 26 10.48 4.76 1.76
N ALA A 27 11.58 5.37 2.24
CA ALA A 27 12.07 6.64 1.72
C ALA A 27 12.43 6.54 0.23
N ALA A 28 13.11 5.45 -0.19
CA ALA A 28 13.48 5.23 -1.57
C ALA A 28 12.25 5.07 -2.49
N VAL A 29 11.24 4.31 -2.06
CA VAL A 29 10.00 4.13 -2.83
C VAL A 29 9.22 5.43 -2.93
N LEU A 30 9.10 6.19 -1.84
CA LEU A 30 8.45 7.50 -1.86
C LEU A 30 9.17 8.47 -2.81
N ALA A 31 10.50 8.55 -2.73
CA ALA A 31 11.29 9.37 -3.63
C ALA A 31 11.13 8.94 -5.10
N PHE A 32 11.14 7.63 -5.37
CA PHE A 32 10.90 7.10 -6.72
C PHE A 32 9.51 7.52 -7.25
N VAL A 33 8.46 7.36 -6.45
CA VAL A 33 7.09 7.74 -6.86
C VAL A 33 6.99 9.24 -7.13
N VAL A 34 7.61 10.08 -6.30
CA VAL A 34 7.66 11.54 -6.54
C VAL A 34 8.32 11.85 -7.86
N VAL A 35 9.46 11.21 -8.17
CA VAL A 35 10.16 11.40 -9.46
C VAL A 35 9.29 10.97 -10.64
N VAL A 36 8.65 9.80 -10.56
CA VAL A 36 7.75 9.29 -11.62
C VAL A 36 6.59 10.27 -11.86
N VAL A 37 5.98 10.79 -10.78
CA VAL A 37 4.87 11.75 -10.89
C VAL A 37 5.34 13.08 -11.49
N SER A 38 6.55 13.51 -11.20
CA SER A 38 7.13 14.75 -11.73
C SER A 38 7.58 14.65 -13.19
N THR A 39 7.64 13.46 -13.77
CA THR A 39 8.07 13.24 -15.17
C THR A 39 7.01 13.75 -16.15
N PRO A 40 7.39 14.50 -17.21
CA PRO A 40 6.47 14.93 -18.26
C PRO A 40 5.79 13.75 -18.94
N ARG A 41 4.51 13.91 -19.28
CA ARG A 41 3.69 12.84 -19.91
C ARG A 41 4.15 12.48 -21.33
N GLU A 42 4.84 13.42 -21.98
CA GLU A 42 5.35 13.31 -23.33
C GLU A 42 6.59 12.39 -23.41
N ALA A 43 7.34 12.25 -22.32
CA ALA A 43 8.53 11.41 -22.24
C ALA A 43 8.18 9.92 -22.08
N VAL A 44 7.50 9.33 -23.07
CA VAL A 44 7.00 7.93 -23.03
C VAL A 44 8.13 6.93 -22.77
N TRP A 45 9.30 7.16 -23.35
CA TRP A 45 10.49 6.33 -23.17
C TRP A 45 10.95 6.25 -21.69
N ALA A 46 10.79 7.35 -20.94
CA ALA A 46 11.15 7.39 -19.52
C ALA A 46 10.34 6.40 -18.68
N PHE A 47 9.03 6.28 -18.97
CA PHE A 47 8.16 5.31 -18.28
C PHE A 47 8.57 3.87 -18.56
N GLY A 48 9.05 3.58 -19.80
CA GLY A 48 9.64 2.29 -20.15
C GLY A 48 10.88 1.98 -19.31
N LEU A 49 11.79 2.96 -19.14
CA LEU A 49 12.98 2.79 -18.28
C LEU A 49 12.62 2.62 -16.82
N TYR A 50 11.61 3.32 -16.29
CA TYR A 50 11.14 3.10 -14.92
C TYR A 50 10.57 1.69 -14.72
N ALA A 51 9.84 1.16 -15.70
CA ALA A 51 9.35 -0.22 -15.67
C ALA A 51 10.52 -1.22 -15.63
N VAL A 52 11.58 -0.99 -16.42
CA VAL A 52 12.82 -1.81 -16.40
C VAL A 52 13.51 -1.71 -15.04
N LEU A 53 13.67 -0.52 -14.48
CA LEU A 53 14.27 -0.32 -13.15
C LEU A 53 13.49 -1.08 -12.05
N LEU A 54 12.17 -0.97 -12.04
CA LEU A 54 11.32 -1.75 -11.12
C LEU A 54 11.43 -3.25 -11.38
N GLY A 55 11.53 -3.67 -12.64
CA GLY A 55 11.77 -5.06 -13.03
C GLY A 55 13.07 -5.61 -12.46
N VAL A 56 14.15 -4.83 -12.50
CA VAL A 56 15.45 -5.18 -11.90
C VAL A 56 15.30 -5.32 -10.37
N VAL A 57 14.58 -4.40 -9.72
CA VAL A 57 14.32 -4.50 -8.28
C VAL A 57 13.47 -5.73 -7.95
N ALA A 58 12.44 -6.03 -8.75
CA ALA A 58 11.61 -7.22 -8.59
C ALA A 58 12.43 -8.51 -8.73
N TYR A 59 13.32 -8.55 -9.73
CA TYR A 59 14.22 -9.68 -9.95
C TYR A 59 15.21 -9.88 -8.80
N THR A 60 15.87 -8.82 -8.34
CA THR A 60 16.80 -8.87 -7.19
C THR A 60 16.06 -9.19 -5.88
N ALA A 61 14.82 -8.76 -5.74
CA ALA A 61 13.95 -9.10 -4.61
C ALA A 61 13.37 -10.54 -4.71
N ARG A 62 13.61 -11.26 -5.82
CA ARG A 62 13.03 -12.59 -6.09
C ARG A 62 11.50 -12.62 -6.03
N VAL A 63 10.86 -11.54 -6.45
CA VAL A 63 9.40 -11.44 -6.55
C VAL A 63 8.97 -11.93 -7.95
N PRO A 64 8.16 -13.00 -8.07
CA PRO A 64 7.76 -13.51 -9.38
C PRO A 64 6.84 -12.52 -10.09
N ALA A 65 7.07 -12.31 -11.39
CA ALA A 65 6.29 -11.39 -12.22
C ALA A 65 4.77 -11.68 -12.17
N GLY A 66 4.37 -12.96 -12.13
CA GLY A 66 2.96 -13.33 -12.02
C GLY A 66 2.30 -12.87 -10.72
N PHE A 67 3.05 -12.74 -9.62
CA PHE A 67 2.53 -12.16 -8.38
C PHE A 67 2.30 -10.66 -8.54
N LEU A 68 3.24 -9.95 -9.16
CA LEU A 68 3.14 -8.52 -9.42
C LEU A 68 1.94 -8.23 -10.35
N LEU A 69 1.85 -8.94 -11.49
CA LEU A 69 0.76 -8.77 -12.46
C LEU A 69 -0.62 -9.01 -11.85
N ARG A 70 -0.78 -10.06 -11.02
CA ARG A 70 -2.07 -10.30 -10.34
C ARG A 70 -2.45 -9.16 -9.37
N ARG A 71 -1.49 -8.45 -8.82
CA ARG A 71 -1.73 -7.32 -7.91
C ARG A 71 -2.04 -6.03 -8.66
N LEU A 72 -1.58 -5.89 -9.90
CA LEU A 72 -1.98 -4.78 -10.77
C LEU A 72 -3.48 -4.82 -11.12
N LEU A 73 -4.18 -5.95 -10.94
CA LEU A 73 -5.63 -6.01 -11.07
C LEU A 73 -6.39 -5.05 -10.13
N ILE A 74 -5.75 -4.57 -9.07
CA ILE A 74 -6.33 -3.52 -8.21
C ILE A 74 -6.53 -2.19 -8.96
N GLU A 75 -5.85 -2.02 -10.09
CA GLU A 75 -5.96 -0.82 -10.94
C GLU A 75 -7.18 -0.84 -11.87
N ILE A 76 -7.96 -1.92 -11.92
CA ILE A 76 -9.13 -2.02 -12.81
C ILE A 76 -10.02 -0.77 -12.78
N PRO A 77 -10.36 -0.16 -11.61
CA PRO A 77 -11.16 1.07 -11.57
C PRO A 77 -10.45 2.25 -12.25
N PHE A 78 -9.12 2.36 -12.11
CA PHE A 78 -8.33 3.41 -12.77
C PHE A 78 -8.22 3.18 -14.26
N VAL A 79 -8.09 1.93 -14.70
CA VAL A 79 -8.12 1.55 -16.12
C VAL A 79 -9.48 1.91 -16.74
N ALA A 80 -10.58 1.60 -16.06
CA ALA A 80 -11.92 1.96 -16.52
C ALA A 80 -12.08 3.49 -16.66
N PHE A 81 -11.58 4.25 -15.68
CA PHE A 81 -11.58 5.71 -15.74
C PHE A 81 -10.70 6.25 -16.89
N ALA A 82 -9.51 5.69 -17.08
CA ALA A 82 -8.61 6.06 -18.17
C ALA A 82 -9.23 5.79 -19.56
N VAL A 83 -9.95 4.68 -19.71
CA VAL A 83 -10.69 4.35 -20.96
C VAL A 83 -11.82 5.34 -21.22
N LEU A 84 -12.46 5.88 -20.18
CA LEU A 84 -13.52 6.88 -20.36
C LEU A 84 -12.98 8.30 -20.67
N MET A 85 -11.76 8.62 -20.26
CA MET A 85 -11.16 9.96 -20.44
C MET A 85 -11.16 10.47 -21.88
N PRO A 86 -10.78 9.69 -22.92
CA PRO A 86 -10.77 10.15 -24.31
C PRO A 86 -12.15 10.54 -24.84
N PHE A 87 -13.22 9.99 -24.26
CA PHE A 87 -14.61 10.27 -24.68
C PHE A 87 -15.18 11.54 -24.02
N VAL A 88 -14.78 11.82 -22.78
CA VAL A 88 -15.34 12.90 -21.96
C VAL A 88 -14.49 14.17 -22.01
N ALA A 89 -13.19 14.05 -22.25
CA ALA A 89 -12.28 15.19 -22.27
C ALA A 89 -12.60 16.15 -23.44
N GLN A 90 -12.49 17.45 -23.16
CA GLN A 90 -12.62 18.52 -24.15
C GLN A 90 -11.27 18.77 -24.84
N GLY A 91 -11.30 19.19 -26.11
CA GLY A 91 -10.12 19.54 -26.89
C GLY A 91 -10.21 19.02 -28.34
N GLU A 92 -9.09 19.11 -29.05
CA GLU A 92 -8.98 18.60 -30.43
C GLU A 92 -9.34 17.11 -30.48
N ARG A 93 -10.16 16.75 -31.46
CA ARG A 93 -10.63 15.38 -31.64
C ARG A 93 -9.97 14.76 -32.87
N VAL A 94 -9.50 13.54 -32.69
CA VAL A 94 -8.93 12.72 -33.75
C VAL A 94 -9.82 11.50 -33.93
N GLU A 95 -10.12 11.15 -35.19
CA GLU A 95 -10.83 9.93 -35.48
C GLU A 95 -9.87 8.73 -35.42
N VAL A 96 -10.09 7.89 -34.44
CA VAL A 96 -9.35 6.64 -34.24
C VAL A 96 -10.37 5.49 -34.34
N LEU A 97 -10.22 4.60 -35.32
CA LEU A 97 -11.13 3.46 -35.55
C LEU A 97 -12.62 3.85 -35.69
N GLY A 98 -12.91 5.02 -36.29
CA GLY A 98 -14.27 5.51 -36.47
C GLY A 98 -14.93 6.15 -35.26
N MET A 99 -14.15 6.37 -34.17
CA MET A 99 -14.59 7.07 -32.98
C MET A 99 -13.86 8.40 -32.84
N SER A 100 -14.59 9.49 -32.52
CA SER A 100 -14.00 10.80 -32.25
C SER A 100 -13.47 10.86 -30.82
N LEU A 101 -12.18 10.75 -30.66
CA LEU A 101 -11.48 10.76 -29.37
C LEU A 101 -10.74 12.09 -29.16
N SER A 102 -10.74 12.63 -27.92
CA SER A 102 -9.98 13.80 -27.58
C SER A 102 -8.50 13.46 -27.41
N VAL A 103 -7.60 14.19 -28.08
CA VAL A 103 -6.13 14.05 -27.93
C VAL A 103 -5.71 14.31 -26.49
N ASN A 104 -6.26 15.35 -25.84
CA ASN A 104 -5.98 15.63 -24.43
C ASN A 104 -6.45 14.49 -23.52
N GLY A 105 -7.56 13.84 -23.84
CA GLY A 105 -8.06 12.68 -23.13
C GLY A 105 -7.15 11.47 -23.26
N LEU A 106 -6.59 11.22 -24.45
CA LEU A 106 -5.63 10.14 -24.68
C LEU A 106 -4.34 10.34 -23.89
N TRP A 107 -3.78 11.55 -23.88
CA TRP A 107 -2.62 11.88 -23.06
C TRP A 107 -2.90 11.81 -21.56
N GLY A 108 -4.11 12.22 -21.14
CA GLY A 108 -4.57 12.08 -19.76
C GLY A 108 -4.68 10.61 -19.34
N ALA A 109 -5.30 9.78 -20.16
CA ALA A 109 -5.42 8.34 -19.93
C ALA A 109 -4.05 7.66 -19.81
N TRP A 110 -3.15 7.95 -20.77
CA TRP A 110 -1.77 7.48 -20.74
C TRP A 110 -1.05 7.87 -19.43
N ASN A 111 -1.14 9.15 -19.04
CA ASN A 111 -0.48 9.67 -17.84
C ASN A 111 -0.98 8.98 -16.55
N VAL A 112 -2.29 8.78 -16.42
CA VAL A 112 -2.89 8.10 -15.28
C VAL A 112 -2.46 6.64 -15.22
N LEU A 113 -2.51 5.93 -16.36
CA LEU A 113 -2.12 4.52 -16.42
C LEU A 113 -0.64 4.34 -16.16
N ALA A 114 0.24 5.07 -16.85
CA ALA A 114 1.68 4.90 -16.70
C ALA A 114 2.16 5.21 -15.28
N LYS A 115 1.75 6.35 -14.72
CA LYS A 115 2.13 6.75 -13.34
C LYS A 115 1.47 5.87 -12.29
N GLY A 116 0.18 5.52 -12.48
CA GLY A 116 -0.55 4.64 -11.58
C GLY A 116 0.11 3.27 -11.49
N THR A 117 0.32 2.60 -12.64
CA THR A 117 0.92 1.26 -12.70
C THR A 117 2.30 1.22 -12.06
N LEU A 118 3.16 2.21 -12.33
CA LEU A 118 4.48 2.28 -11.72
C LEU A 118 4.39 2.51 -10.20
N GLY A 119 3.50 3.39 -9.75
CA GLY A 119 3.26 3.65 -8.34
C GLY A 119 2.74 2.42 -7.58
N VAL A 120 1.76 1.72 -8.16
CA VAL A 120 1.23 0.47 -7.58
C VAL A 120 2.29 -0.63 -7.62
N ALA A 121 3.04 -0.79 -8.71
CA ALA A 121 4.12 -1.77 -8.79
C ALA A 121 5.19 -1.52 -7.71
N ALA A 122 5.63 -0.28 -7.52
CA ALA A 122 6.58 0.10 -6.47
C ALA A 122 6.03 -0.19 -5.07
N SER A 123 4.74 0.13 -4.82
CA SER A 123 4.06 -0.13 -3.55
C SER A 123 3.91 -1.63 -3.26
N VAL A 124 3.59 -2.44 -4.28
CA VAL A 124 3.50 -3.90 -4.17
C VAL A 124 4.87 -4.51 -3.88
N LEU A 125 5.94 -4.01 -4.51
CA LEU A 125 7.32 -4.45 -4.23
C LEU A 125 7.72 -4.12 -2.79
N LEU A 126 7.40 -2.93 -2.29
CA LEU A 126 7.63 -2.56 -0.89
C LEU A 126 6.88 -3.49 0.06
N ALA A 127 5.57 -3.71 -0.17
CA ALA A 127 4.74 -4.56 0.67
C ALA A 127 5.11 -6.04 0.61
N SER A 128 5.69 -6.51 -0.50
CA SER A 128 6.16 -7.90 -0.65
C SER A 128 7.50 -8.16 0.03
N THR A 129 8.31 -7.11 0.21
CA THR A 129 9.67 -7.19 0.78
C THR A 129 9.79 -6.70 2.21
N THR A 130 8.69 -6.18 2.79
CA THR A 130 8.73 -5.58 4.13
C THR A 130 7.44 -5.92 4.89
N GLU A 131 7.59 -6.43 6.12
CA GLU A 131 6.46 -6.71 6.99
C GLU A 131 5.73 -5.44 7.41
N LEU A 132 4.41 -5.53 7.58
CA LEU A 132 3.58 -4.37 7.93
C LEU A 132 4.00 -3.69 9.25
N ARG A 133 4.41 -4.49 10.26
CA ARG A 133 4.95 -3.95 11.52
C ARG A 133 6.26 -3.21 11.32
N ALA A 134 7.14 -3.77 10.50
CA ALA A 134 8.42 -3.15 10.17
C ALA A 134 8.22 -1.84 9.38
N LEU A 135 7.21 -1.77 8.48
CA LEU A 135 6.83 -0.53 7.80
C LEU A 135 6.40 0.57 8.78
N LEU A 136 5.61 0.24 9.81
CA LEU A 136 5.21 1.21 10.84
C LEU A 136 6.40 1.77 11.60
N LEU A 137 7.36 0.91 12.01
CA LEU A 137 8.60 1.35 12.63
C LEU A 137 9.45 2.20 11.68
N GLY A 138 9.44 1.85 10.39
CA GLY A 138 10.06 2.65 9.34
C GLY A 138 9.47 4.06 9.24
N LEU A 139 8.15 4.19 9.27
CA LEU A 139 7.43 5.46 9.27
C LEU A 139 7.76 6.31 10.51
N GLN A 140 7.84 5.69 11.69
CA GLN A 140 8.23 6.38 12.91
C GLN A 140 9.63 7.01 12.78
N ARG A 141 10.57 6.28 12.18
CA ARG A 141 11.94 6.79 11.94
C ARG A 141 12.00 7.90 10.90
N LEU A 142 11.04 7.95 9.99
CA LEU A 142 10.88 9.03 9.01
C LEU A 142 10.13 10.25 9.57
N GLY A 143 9.81 10.27 10.88
CA GLY A 143 9.21 11.43 11.55
C GLY A 143 7.71 11.31 11.81
N LEU A 144 7.08 10.15 11.56
CA LEU A 144 5.69 9.97 11.96
C LEU A 144 5.56 9.98 13.50
N PRO A 145 4.62 10.73 14.08
CA PRO A 145 4.43 10.78 15.53
C PRO A 145 4.28 9.39 16.17
N PRO A 146 4.97 9.09 17.26
CA PRO A 146 4.95 7.78 17.92
C PRO A 146 3.53 7.31 18.27
N LEU A 147 2.66 8.24 18.65
CA LEU A 147 1.26 7.93 18.97
C LEU A 147 0.52 7.30 17.79
N LEU A 148 0.70 7.83 16.57
CA LEU A 148 0.04 7.29 15.37
C LEU A 148 0.57 5.88 15.04
N VAL A 149 1.87 5.67 15.18
CA VAL A 149 2.49 4.35 14.96
C VAL A 149 1.97 3.34 15.97
N GLN A 150 1.81 3.76 17.23
CA GLN A 150 1.27 2.92 18.29
C GLN A 150 -0.19 2.54 18.03
N ILE A 151 -1.03 3.51 17.66
CA ILE A 151 -2.45 3.25 17.29
C ILE A 151 -2.49 2.25 16.12
N ALA A 152 -1.74 2.50 15.04
CA ALA A 152 -1.70 1.60 13.89
C ALA A 152 -1.18 0.19 14.25
N SER A 153 -0.19 0.09 15.14
CA SER A 153 0.32 -1.18 15.64
C SER A 153 -0.74 -1.97 16.41
N PHE A 154 -1.55 -1.29 17.24
CA PHE A 154 -2.68 -1.90 17.89
C PHE A 154 -3.77 -2.30 16.90
N MET A 155 -4.08 -1.48 15.90
CA MET A 155 -5.05 -1.83 14.84
C MET A 155 -4.65 -3.13 14.13
N ILE A 156 -3.37 -3.28 13.77
CA ILE A 156 -2.87 -4.51 13.15
C ILE A 156 -2.97 -5.70 14.11
N ARG A 157 -2.55 -5.52 15.36
CA ARG A 157 -2.53 -6.59 16.35
C ARG A 157 -3.91 -7.09 16.72
N TYR A 158 -4.87 -6.18 16.89
CA TYR A 158 -6.23 -6.52 17.32
C TYR A 158 -7.21 -6.71 16.16
N GLY A 159 -6.82 -6.36 14.94
CA GLY A 159 -7.66 -6.53 13.74
C GLY A 159 -8.11 -7.98 13.55
N ASP A 160 -7.20 -8.94 13.70
CA ASP A 160 -7.53 -10.38 13.62
C ASP A 160 -8.48 -10.81 14.76
N VAL A 161 -8.26 -10.31 15.97
CA VAL A 161 -9.10 -10.62 17.13
C VAL A 161 -10.53 -10.10 16.95
N ILE A 162 -10.67 -8.88 16.43
CA ILE A 162 -11.97 -8.27 16.15
C ILE A 162 -12.71 -9.00 15.02
N THR A 163 -11.99 -9.37 13.96
CA THR A 163 -12.56 -10.14 12.84
C THR A 163 -12.98 -11.54 13.26
N ASP A 164 -12.24 -12.21 14.12
CA ASP A 164 -12.61 -13.51 14.69
C ASP A 164 -13.85 -13.39 15.62
N GLU A 165 -13.93 -12.32 16.40
CA GLU A 165 -15.10 -12.04 17.25
C GLU A 165 -16.34 -11.78 16.39
N LEU A 166 -16.23 -10.97 15.35
CA LEU A 166 -17.32 -10.71 14.39
C LEU A 166 -17.77 -12.00 13.71
N ARG A 167 -16.83 -12.87 13.32
CA ARG A 167 -17.13 -14.18 12.75
C ARG A 167 -17.90 -15.07 13.73
N ARG A 168 -17.47 -15.15 15.00
CA ARG A 168 -18.18 -15.91 16.04
C ARG A 168 -19.60 -15.38 16.26
N MET A 169 -19.77 -14.04 16.31
CA MET A 169 -21.09 -13.41 16.43
C MET A 169 -21.99 -13.72 15.23
N ARG A 170 -21.41 -13.77 14.03
CA ARG A 170 -22.12 -14.17 12.81
C ARG A 170 -22.60 -15.62 12.89
N ILE A 171 -21.72 -16.56 13.21
CA ILE A 171 -22.04 -17.99 13.35
C ILE A 171 -23.13 -18.19 14.41
N ALA A 172 -23.01 -17.55 15.58
CA ALA A 172 -24.00 -17.64 16.64
C ALA A 172 -25.39 -17.10 16.22
N ARG A 173 -25.44 -16.13 15.32
CA ARG A 173 -26.67 -15.58 14.76
C ARG A 173 -27.27 -16.53 13.72
N GLU A 174 -26.43 -17.08 12.83
CA GLU A 174 -26.85 -18.04 11.82
C GLU A 174 -27.37 -19.34 12.44
N SER A 175 -26.75 -19.83 13.52
CA SER A 175 -27.23 -21.02 14.26
C SER A 175 -28.59 -20.84 14.94
N ARG A 176 -29.02 -19.57 15.17
CA ARG A 176 -30.35 -19.22 15.65
C ARG A 176 -31.38 -19.03 14.54
N GLY A 177 -31.05 -19.46 13.31
CA GLY A 177 -31.91 -19.35 12.13
C GLY A 177 -32.02 -17.95 11.55
N PHE A 178 -31.15 -17.01 11.97
CA PHE A 178 -31.17 -15.64 11.44
C PHE A 178 -30.10 -15.42 10.39
N GLU A 179 -30.53 -15.32 9.13
CA GLU A 179 -29.68 -14.87 8.03
C GLU A 179 -30.00 -13.43 7.67
N ALA A 180 -28.99 -12.54 7.71
CA ALA A 180 -29.14 -11.16 7.29
C ALA A 180 -29.16 -11.09 5.76
N ARG A 181 -30.35 -11.02 5.16
CA ARG A 181 -30.53 -10.83 3.72
C ARG A 181 -31.17 -9.45 3.47
N GLY A 182 -30.43 -8.55 2.82
CA GLY A 182 -30.91 -7.24 2.38
C GLY A 182 -31.00 -6.16 3.49
N VAL A 183 -31.44 -4.98 3.08
CA VAL A 183 -31.45 -3.72 3.86
C VAL A 183 -32.34 -3.80 5.10
N ARG A 184 -33.38 -4.64 5.08
CA ARG A 184 -34.37 -4.79 6.17
C ARG A 184 -33.75 -5.28 7.49
N HIS A 185 -32.56 -5.89 7.43
CA HIS A 185 -31.87 -6.47 8.59
C HIS A 185 -30.79 -5.57 9.18
N TRP A 186 -30.66 -4.33 8.71
CA TRP A 186 -29.63 -3.38 9.18
C TRP A 186 -29.69 -3.13 10.69
N GLY A 187 -30.92 -3.14 11.29
CA GLY A 187 -31.06 -2.99 12.74
C GLY A 187 -30.35 -4.08 13.56
N VAL A 188 -30.33 -5.33 13.06
CA VAL A 188 -29.63 -6.44 13.73
C VAL A 188 -28.12 -6.33 13.52
N LEU A 189 -27.69 -5.91 12.34
CA LEU A 189 -26.27 -5.65 12.06
C LEU A 189 -25.74 -4.50 12.91
N ALA A 190 -26.51 -3.42 13.07
CA ALA A 190 -26.17 -2.29 13.93
C ALA A 190 -26.02 -2.71 15.40
N LYS A 191 -26.93 -3.55 15.93
CA LYS A 191 -26.82 -4.12 17.28
C LYS A 191 -25.57 -4.99 17.44
N THR A 192 -25.24 -5.77 16.40
CA THR A 192 -24.01 -6.59 16.38
C THR A 192 -22.76 -5.70 16.42
N ALA A 193 -22.73 -4.64 15.61
CA ALA A 193 -21.63 -3.68 15.60
C ALA A 193 -21.52 -2.94 16.95
N GLY A 194 -22.63 -2.52 17.57
CA GLY A 194 -22.64 -1.92 18.89
C GLY A 194 -22.10 -2.83 19.98
N ALA A 195 -22.50 -4.10 19.99
CA ALA A 195 -21.99 -5.09 20.95
C ALA A 195 -20.48 -5.36 20.74
N LEU A 196 -20.03 -5.43 19.47
CA LEU A 196 -18.62 -5.57 19.13
C LEU A 196 -17.81 -4.36 19.59
N PHE A 197 -18.34 -3.15 19.42
CA PHE A 197 -17.71 -1.90 19.86
C PHE A 197 -17.50 -1.88 21.37
N ILE A 198 -18.57 -2.18 22.15
CA ILE A 198 -18.48 -2.23 23.62
C ILE A 198 -17.42 -3.23 24.08
N ARG A 199 -17.42 -4.45 23.55
CA ARG A 199 -16.42 -5.48 23.88
C ARG A 199 -14.99 -5.05 23.50
N SER A 200 -14.85 -4.35 22.37
CA SER A 200 -13.54 -3.86 21.92
C SER A 200 -13.04 -2.72 22.81
N TYR A 201 -13.94 -1.84 23.23
CA TYR A 201 -13.63 -0.76 24.17
C TYR A 201 -13.17 -1.29 25.53
N GLU A 202 -13.95 -2.17 26.16
CA GLU A 202 -13.60 -2.81 27.43
C GLU A 202 -12.27 -3.58 27.36
N ARG A 203 -11.98 -4.22 26.21
CA ARG A 203 -10.71 -4.88 25.98
C ARG A 203 -9.56 -3.87 25.90
N GLY A 204 -9.76 -2.76 25.19
CA GLY A 204 -8.79 -1.68 25.08
C GLY A 204 -8.46 -1.09 26.46
N GLU A 205 -9.46 -0.86 27.28
CA GLU A 205 -9.29 -0.37 28.66
C GLU A 205 -8.47 -1.35 29.51
N ARG A 206 -8.81 -2.64 29.50
CA ARG A 206 -8.03 -3.66 30.22
C ARG A 206 -6.57 -3.72 29.75
N VAL A 207 -6.33 -3.62 28.44
CA VAL A 207 -4.97 -3.60 27.88
C VAL A 207 -4.23 -2.37 28.32
N HIS A 208 -4.87 -1.20 28.33
CA HIS A 208 -4.28 0.06 28.76
C HIS A 208 -3.88 -0.01 30.25
N LEU A 209 -4.77 -0.48 31.12
CA LEU A 209 -4.48 -0.68 32.54
C LEU A 209 -3.30 -1.64 32.77
N ALA A 210 -3.29 -2.75 32.02
CA ALA A 210 -2.16 -3.70 32.07
C ALA A 210 -0.84 -3.11 31.55
N MET A 211 -0.88 -2.15 30.63
CA MET A 211 0.32 -1.43 30.18
C MET A 211 0.81 -0.46 31.25
N ILE A 212 -0.08 0.30 31.88
CA ILE A 212 0.26 1.22 32.98
C ILE A 212 0.91 0.44 34.12
N SER A 213 0.34 -0.69 34.54
CA SER A 213 0.91 -1.53 35.60
C SER A 213 2.31 -2.08 35.28
N ARG A 214 2.71 -2.08 34.00
CA ARG A 214 4.04 -2.47 33.52
C ARG A 214 4.97 -1.27 33.24
N GLY A 215 4.59 -0.06 33.71
CA GLY A 215 5.42 1.14 33.58
C GLY A 215 5.26 1.88 32.25
N TYR A 216 4.16 1.67 31.51
CA TYR A 216 3.90 2.44 30.29
C TYR A 216 3.72 3.92 30.61
N ALA A 217 4.57 4.78 30.03
CA ALA A 217 4.59 6.23 30.21
C ALA A 217 4.28 6.99 28.90
N GLY A 218 3.41 6.44 28.04
CA GLY A 218 2.99 7.10 26.80
C GLY A 218 3.76 6.68 25.55
N THR A 219 4.92 6.04 25.71
CA THR A 219 5.72 5.53 24.57
C THR A 219 6.03 4.05 24.74
N MET A 220 5.99 3.32 23.65
CA MET A 220 6.43 1.91 23.63
C MET A 220 7.94 1.84 23.44
N PRO A 221 8.69 1.04 24.23
CA PRO A 221 10.10 0.83 23.99
C PRO A 221 10.30 0.13 22.64
N VAL A 222 11.21 0.66 21.83
CA VAL A 222 11.63 0.03 20.56
C VAL A 222 12.80 -0.91 20.91
N ILE A 223 12.55 -2.22 20.82
CA ILE A 223 13.52 -3.25 21.21
C ILE A 223 14.63 -3.40 20.15
N ASP A 224 14.31 -3.18 18.86
CA ASP A 224 15.25 -3.30 17.75
C ASP A 224 15.58 -1.92 17.14
N GLU A 225 16.70 -1.36 17.53
CA GLU A 225 17.28 -0.20 16.86
C GLU A 225 18.04 -0.63 15.60
N VAL A 226 17.32 -0.96 14.54
CA VAL A 226 17.96 -1.17 13.23
C VAL A 226 18.39 0.17 12.64
N THR A 227 19.61 0.60 12.95
CA THR A 227 20.24 1.77 12.32
C THR A 227 20.71 1.40 10.92
N ALA A 228 20.41 2.26 9.93
CA ALA A 228 20.87 2.04 8.58
C ALA A 228 22.32 2.55 8.40
N SER A 229 23.19 1.73 7.87
CA SER A 229 24.54 2.16 7.45
C SER A 229 24.48 3.08 6.22
N ARG A 230 25.54 3.89 6.01
CA ARG A 230 25.65 4.73 4.79
C ARG A 230 25.57 3.91 3.51
N ALA A 231 26.13 2.70 3.50
CA ALA A 231 26.07 1.79 2.36
C ALA A 231 24.63 1.29 2.09
N GLN A 232 23.83 1.06 3.13
CA GLN A 232 22.42 0.67 2.95
C GLN A 232 21.58 1.83 2.40
N TRP A 233 21.86 3.05 2.82
CA TRP A 233 21.22 4.25 2.25
C TRP A 233 21.60 4.43 0.78
N SER A 234 22.89 4.35 0.41
CA SER A 234 23.31 4.48 -0.99
C SER A 234 22.70 3.39 -1.87
N TYR A 235 22.62 2.15 -1.38
CA TYR A 235 21.97 1.06 -2.12
C TYR A 235 20.47 1.27 -2.29
N ALA A 236 19.77 1.72 -1.25
CA ALA A 236 18.34 2.01 -1.34
C ALA A 236 18.03 3.18 -2.29
N PHE A 237 18.86 4.23 -2.27
CA PHE A 237 18.68 5.42 -3.10
C PHE A 237 19.19 5.27 -4.53
N ALA A 238 19.85 4.17 -4.89
CA ALA A 238 20.25 3.90 -6.27
C ALA A 238 19.07 3.95 -7.24
N LEU A 239 17.91 3.38 -6.84
CA LEU A 239 16.68 3.39 -7.65
C LEU A 239 16.13 4.81 -7.89
N PRO A 240 15.80 5.62 -6.86
CA PRO A 240 15.27 6.96 -7.10
C PRO A 240 16.30 7.91 -7.75
N VAL A 241 17.59 7.74 -7.52
CA VAL A 241 18.64 8.54 -8.21
C VAL A 241 18.69 8.19 -9.69
N ALA A 242 18.69 6.92 -10.06
CA ALA A 242 18.60 6.50 -11.46
C ALA A 242 17.32 7.05 -12.13
N ALA A 243 16.19 6.96 -11.43
CA ALA A 243 14.93 7.53 -11.91
C ALA A 243 15.01 9.06 -12.07
N LEU A 244 15.65 9.77 -11.14
CA LEU A 244 15.84 11.23 -11.23
C LEU A 244 16.65 11.63 -12.47
N VAL A 245 17.71 10.89 -12.78
CA VAL A 245 18.51 11.12 -14.01
C VAL A 245 17.61 10.96 -15.25
N VAL A 246 16.81 9.91 -15.31
CA VAL A 246 15.86 9.69 -16.41
C VAL A 246 14.82 10.82 -16.49
N CYS A 247 14.31 11.29 -15.35
CA CYS A 247 13.38 12.42 -15.29
C CYS A 247 14.00 13.70 -15.85
N LEU A 248 15.22 14.05 -15.43
CA LEU A 248 15.94 15.24 -15.90
C LEU A 248 16.20 15.18 -17.41
N LEU A 249 16.56 14.02 -17.94
CA LEU A 249 16.67 13.81 -19.38
C LEU A 249 15.32 13.97 -20.10
N GLY A 250 14.22 13.56 -19.47
CA GLY A 250 12.87 13.74 -20.03
C GLY A 250 12.37 15.19 -20.04
N TRP A 251 12.97 16.07 -19.22
CA TRP A 251 12.71 17.51 -19.25
C TRP A 251 13.62 18.28 -20.23
N SER A 252 14.77 17.71 -20.58
CA SER A 252 15.75 18.34 -21.46
C SER A 252 15.53 18.03 -22.94
N LEU A 253 14.77 17.01 -23.25
CA LEU A 253 14.40 16.57 -24.61
C LEU A 253 12.99 17.00 -24.96
#